data_811b651afcb0b99e3072cf60eb1a959c
#
_entry.id   811b651afcb0b99e3072cf60eb1a959c
#
_cell.length_a   1.000
_cell.length_b   1.000
_cell.length_c   1.000
_cell.angle_alpha   90.00
_cell.angle_beta   90.00
_cell.angle_gamma   90.00
#
_symmetry.space_group_name_H-M   'P 1'
#
loop_
_entity.id
_entity.type
_entity.pdbx_description
1 polymer ?
#
loop_
_entity_poly.entity_id
_entity_poly.type
_entity_poly.pdbx_seq_one_letter_code
_entity_poly.pdbx_strand_id
1 'polypeptide(L)'
;MPAIGEFRMKHFITVMSLLLLLSACTTTDEIIIDKKGVDMSRYYDDLKECRSYGAEVKTAEKGTRGAVSGAVVGGAVGAIVDGSEGAGRGAGVGAITGGVKGIREGESQEISVVKRCLLGRGYQVLN
;
A
#
# COMPACT_ATOMS: atom_id res chain seq x y z
N MET A 1 8.00 45.38 1.40
CA MET A 1 8.55 44.01 1.18
C MET A 1 7.57 42.94 1.63
N PRO A 2 6.46 42.70 0.93
CA PRO A 2 5.52 41.63 1.28
C PRO A 2 5.47 40.45 0.26
N ALA A 3 6.30 40.47 -0.80
CA ALA A 3 6.13 39.53 -1.92
C ALA A 3 6.62 38.08 -1.68
N ILE A 4 7.52 37.84 -0.72
CA ILE A 4 8.12 36.50 -0.50
C ILE A 4 7.18 35.54 0.26
N GLY A 5 6.37 36.09 1.15
CA GLY A 5 5.41 35.28 1.92
C GLY A 5 4.25 34.75 1.08
N GLU A 6 3.75 35.57 0.17
CA GLU A 6 2.61 35.23 -0.69
C GLU A 6 2.95 34.17 -1.76
N PHE A 7 4.17 34.23 -2.28
CA PHE A 7 4.67 33.25 -3.24
C PHE A 7 4.87 31.86 -2.59
N ARG A 8 5.43 31.83 -1.37
CA ARG A 8 5.60 30.58 -0.61
C ARG A 8 4.26 29.94 -0.24
N MET A 9 3.27 30.74 0.14
CA MET A 9 1.95 30.26 0.53
C MET A 9 1.18 29.69 -0.67
N LYS A 10 1.25 30.32 -1.84
CA LYS A 10 0.63 29.82 -3.07
C LYS A 10 1.23 28.47 -3.51
N HIS A 11 2.55 28.32 -3.46
CA HIS A 11 3.20 27.05 -3.76
C HIS A 11 2.86 25.96 -2.74
N PHE A 12 2.75 26.30 -1.46
CA PHE A 12 2.36 25.36 -0.42
C PHE A 12 0.94 24.83 -0.64
N ILE A 13 0.00 25.71 -0.99
CA ILE A 13 -1.39 25.35 -1.31
C ILE A 13 -1.46 24.49 -2.58
N THR A 14 -0.67 24.81 -3.61
CA THR A 14 -0.65 24.04 -4.86
C THR A 14 -0.08 22.64 -4.66
N VAL A 15 0.99 22.50 -3.89
CA VAL A 15 1.60 21.20 -3.55
C VAL A 15 0.66 20.40 -2.68
N MET A 16 0.00 21.02 -1.71
CA MET A 16 -0.98 20.36 -0.83
C MET A 16 -2.22 19.88 -1.61
N SER A 17 -2.69 20.68 -2.58
CA SER A 17 -3.79 20.30 -3.47
C SER A 17 -3.40 19.16 -4.41
N LEU A 18 -2.17 19.15 -4.93
CA LEU A 18 -1.65 18.08 -5.79
C LEU A 18 -1.49 16.76 -5.02
N LEU A 19 -1.05 16.82 -3.76
CA LEU A 19 -0.95 15.66 -2.86
C LEU A 19 -2.31 15.03 -2.54
N LEU A 20 -3.36 15.86 -2.40
CA LEU A 20 -4.73 15.38 -2.17
C LEU A 20 -5.33 14.67 -3.39
N LEU A 21 -4.91 15.03 -4.62
CA LEU A 21 -5.38 14.38 -5.84
C LEU A 21 -4.72 13.01 -6.08
N LEU A 22 -3.55 12.75 -5.48
CA LEU A 22 -2.85 11.47 -5.60
C LEU A 22 -3.42 10.36 -4.70
N SER A 23 -4.24 10.71 -3.70
CA SER A 23 -4.87 9.73 -2.81
C SER A 23 -6.12 9.05 -3.39
N ALA A 24 -6.53 9.36 -4.62
CA ALA A 24 -7.73 8.82 -5.26
C ALA A 24 -7.55 7.45 -5.93
N CYS A 25 -6.34 6.86 -5.91
CA CYS A 25 -6.14 5.49 -6.39
C CYS A 25 -6.47 4.48 -5.28
N THR A 26 -7.76 4.31 -4.97
CA THR A 26 -8.22 3.14 -4.23
C THR A 26 -8.28 1.95 -5.18
N THR A 27 -7.32 1.05 -5.06
CA THR A 27 -7.46 -0.30 -5.62
C THR A 27 -8.59 -0.99 -4.87
N THR A 28 -9.74 -1.13 -5.51
CA THR A 28 -10.84 -1.94 -4.99
C THR A 28 -10.45 -3.40 -5.14
N ASP A 29 -9.82 -3.95 -4.10
CA ASP A 29 -9.65 -5.40 -3.93
C ASP A 29 -10.98 -6.01 -3.52
N GLU A 30 -11.98 -5.89 -4.40
CA GLU A 30 -13.31 -6.47 -4.19
C GLU A 30 -13.26 -7.97 -4.41
N ILE A 31 -13.62 -8.72 -3.37
CA ILE A 31 -13.74 -10.17 -3.45
C ILE A 31 -15.07 -10.49 -4.13
N ILE A 32 -14.99 -11.10 -5.31
CA ILE A 32 -16.15 -11.49 -6.11
C ILE A 32 -16.49 -12.96 -5.82
N ILE A 33 -17.72 -13.20 -5.38
CA ILE A 33 -18.23 -14.56 -5.18
C ILE A 33 -19.37 -14.90 -6.15
N ASP A 34 -19.56 -16.18 -6.44
CA ASP A 34 -20.81 -16.63 -7.08
C ASP A 34 -21.94 -16.52 -6.06
N LYS A 35 -22.90 -15.63 -6.36
CA LYS A 35 -24.07 -15.36 -5.50
C LYS A 35 -25.20 -16.33 -5.64
N LYS A 36 -25.11 -17.30 -6.58
CA LYS A 36 -26.19 -18.25 -6.86
C LYS A 36 -26.38 -19.19 -5.69
N GLY A 37 -27.55 -19.11 -5.05
CA GLY A 37 -27.89 -19.97 -3.90
C GLY A 37 -27.24 -19.59 -2.58
N VAL A 38 -26.57 -18.44 -2.51
CA VAL A 38 -25.91 -17.93 -1.30
C VAL A 38 -26.88 -17.07 -0.49
N ASP A 39 -26.99 -17.35 0.82
CA ASP A 39 -27.62 -16.42 1.77
C ASP A 39 -26.70 -15.22 1.99
N MET A 40 -27.09 -14.07 1.45
CA MET A 40 -26.29 -12.85 1.51
C MET A 40 -26.12 -12.29 2.93
N SER A 41 -27.08 -12.53 3.84
CA SER A 41 -26.95 -12.11 5.24
C SER A 41 -25.79 -12.85 5.91
N ARG A 42 -25.80 -14.19 5.78
CA ARG A 42 -24.72 -15.04 6.29
C ARG A 42 -23.37 -14.71 5.63
N TYR A 43 -23.38 -14.44 4.33
CA TYR A 43 -22.16 -14.07 3.61
C TYR A 43 -21.50 -12.81 4.20
N TYR A 44 -22.28 -11.78 4.52
CA TYR A 44 -21.72 -10.55 5.09
C TYR A 44 -21.13 -10.77 6.49
N ASP A 45 -21.72 -11.60 7.30
CA ASP A 45 -21.19 -11.95 8.61
C ASP A 45 -19.88 -12.77 8.47
N ASP A 46 -19.89 -13.75 7.59
CA ASP A 46 -18.71 -14.57 7.27
C ASP A 46 -17.58 -13.72 6.67
N LEU A 47 -17.89 -12.79 5.77
CA LEU A 47 -16.91 -11.86 5.19
C LEU A 47 -16.28 -10.97 6.25
N LYS A 48 -17.09 -10.44 7.17
CA LYS A 48 -16.59 -9.61 8.26
C LYS A 48 -15.62 -10.38 9.16
N GLU A 49 -15.94 -11.62 9.48
CA GLU A 49 -15.06 -12.47 10.28
C GLU A 49 -13.80 -12.86 9.50
N CYS A 50 -13.91 -13.23 8.21
CA CYS A 50 -12.74 -13.52 7.39
C CYS A 50 -11.82 -12.30 7.24
N ARG A 51 -12.38 -11.09 7.17
CA ARG A 51 -11.59 -9.85 7.15
C ARG A 51 -10.84 -9.60 8.46
N SER A 52 -11.39 -10.00 9.60
CA SER A 52 -10.66 -9.90 10.87
C SER A 52 -9.40 -10.76 10.88
N TYR A 53 -9.44 -11.95 10.27
CA TYR A 53 -8.24 -12.78 10.09
C TYR A 53 -7.25 -12.18 9.08
N GLY A 54 -7.75 -11.57 8.01
CA GLY A 54 -6.91 -10.83 7.06
C GLY A 54 -6.15 -9.68 7.74
N ALA A 55 -6.83 -8.93 8.60
CA ALA A 55 -6.24 -7.81 9.33
C ALA A 55 -5.08 -8.20 10.28
N GLU A 56 -4.94 -9.48 10.63
CA GLU A 56 -3.77 -9.97 11.37
C GLU A 56 -2.48 -9.96 10.52
N VAL A 57 -2.62 -9.84 9.20
CA VAL A 57 -1.45 -9.67 8.31
C VAL A 57 -0.82 -8.30 8.55
N LYS A 58 0.45 -8.30 8.96
CA LYS A 58 1.19 -7.09 9.33
C LYS A 58 1.67 -6.31 8.09
N THR A 59 0.74 -5.74 7.34
CA THR A 59 1.04 -5.00 6.10
C THR A 59 1.96 -3.81 6.33
N ALA A 60 1.76 -3.05 7.40
CA ALA A 60 2.62 -1.92 7.77
C ALA A 60 4.06 -2.36 8.07
N GLU A 61 4.24 -3.50 8.77
CA GLU A 61 5.58 -4.06 9.03
C GLU A 61 6.29 -4.46 7.74
N LYS A 62 5.58 -5.01 6.77
CA LYS A 62 6.14 -5.37 5.45
C LYS A 62 6.53 -4.12 4.66
N GLY A 63 5.71 -3.07 4.69
CA GLY A 63 6.05 -1.79 4.10
C GLY A 63 7.32 -1.19 4.69
N THR A 64 7.46 -1.22 6.01
CA THR A 64 8.66 -0.73 6.72
C THR A 64 9.89 -1.56 6.37
N ARG A 65 9.80 -2.88 6.38
CA ARG A 65 10.90 -3.76 5.98
C ARG A 65 11.32 -3.53 4.52
N GLY A 66 10.35 -3.38 3.62
CA GLY A 66 10.60 -3.07 2.22
C GLY A 66 11.31 -1.73 2.06
N ALA A 67 10.88 -0.70 2.79
CA ALA A 67 11.52 0.62 2.76
C ALA A 67 12.97 0.57 3.26
N VAL A 68 13.22 -0.11 4.38
CA VAL A 68 14.59 -0.25 4.94
C VAL A 68 15.49 -1.02 3.99
N SER A 69 15.05 -2.17 3.48
CA SER A 69 15.85 -2.96 2.55
C SER A 69 16.11 -2.22 1.23
N GLY A 70 15.11 -1.52 0.71
CA GLY A 70 15.23 -0.70 -0.48
C GLY A 70 16.19 0.48 -0.30
N ALA A 71 16.16 1.14 0.87
CA ALA A 71 17.09 2.21 1.21
C ALA A 71 18.55 1.73 1.25
N VAL A 72 18.79 0.58 1.86
CA VAL A 72 20.14 -0.01 1.95
C VAL A 72 20.68 -0.36 0.56
N VAL A 73 19.91 -1.08 -0.24
CA VAL A 73 20.33 -1.47 -1.60
C VAL A 73 20.48 -0.25 -2.50
N GLY A 74 19.50 0.66 -2.52
CA GLY A 74 19.54 1.87 -3.33
C GLY A 74 20.69 2.80 -2.92
N GLY A 75 20.94 2.94 -1.62
CA GLY A 75 22.06 3.72 -1.09
C GLY A 75 23.41 3.13 -1.49
N ALA A 76 23.59 1.82 -1.41
CA ALA A 76 24.83 1.14 -1.80
C ALA A 76 25.10 1.31 -3.30
N VAL A 77 24.09 1.09 -4.14
CA VAL A 77 24.23 1.27 -5.60
C VAL A 77 24.49 2.76 -5.92
N GLY A 78 23.78 3.68 -5.31
CA GLY A 78 23.96 5.12 -5.50
C GLY A 78 25.36 5.60 -5.10
N ALA A 79 25.91 5.05 -4.01
CA ALA A 79 27.28 5.35 -3.56
C ALA A 79 28.36 4.95 -4.58
N ILE A 80 28.15 3.85 -5.29
CA ILE A 80 29.07 3.38 -6.33
C ILE A 80 29.07 4.33 -7.54
N VAL A 81 27.92 4.92 -7.87
CA VAL A 81 27.73 5.76 -9.05
C VAL A 81 28.20 7.20 -8.81
N ASP A 82 27.82 7.81 -7.68
CA ASP A 82 28.01 9.26 -7.43
C ASP A 82 28.40 9.56 -5.96
N GLY A 83 29.10 8.63 -5.33
CA GLY A 83 29.62 8.82 -3.96
C GLY A 83 28.52 9.10 -2.94
N SER A 84 28.81 10.03 -2.02
CA SER A 84 27.89 10.33 -0.89
C SER A 84 26.56 10.95 -1.33
N GLU A 85 26.54 11.76 -2.39
CA GLU A 85 25.29 12.34 -2.91
C GLU A 85 24.43 11.28 -3.60
N GLY A 86 25.05 10.40 -4.37
CA GLY A 86 24.38 9.26 -4.99
C GLY A 86 23.80 8.30 -3.95
N ALA A 87 24.51 8.07 -2.84
CA ALA A 87 24.03 7.25 -1.73
C ALA A 87 22.72 7.81 -1.15
N GLY A 88 22.65 9.11 -0.89
CA GLY A 88 21.45 9.75 -0.34
C GLY A 88 20.25 9.68 -1.28
N ARG A 89 20.46 9.98 -2.57
CA ARG A 89 19.41 9.89 -3.60
C ARG A 89 18.94 8.46 -3.81
N GLY A 90 19.88 7.53 -3.91
CA GLY A 90 19.60 6.11 -4.09
C GLY A 90 18.84 5.49 -2.90
N ALA A 91 19.23 5.86 -1.68
CA ALA A 91 18.52 5.42 -0.47
C ALA A 91 17.08 5.95 -0.44
N GLY A 92 16.85 7.21 -0.80
CA GLY A 92 15.51 7.80 -0.84
C GLY A 92 14.61 7.11 -1.85
N VAL A 93 15.06 6.93 -3.09
CA VAL A 93 14.30 6.23 -4.14
C VAL A 93 14.06 4.77 -3.76
N GLY A 94 15.09 4.10 -3.24
CA GLY A 94 15.01 2.71 -2.80
C GLY A 94 14.03 2.52 -1.65
N ALA A 95 14.00 3.44 -0.67
CA ALA A 95 13.04 3.40 0.44
C ALA A 95 11.60 3.51 -0.04
N ILE A 96 11.31 4.45 -0.94
CA ILE A 96 9.96 4.65 -1.50
C ILE A 96 9.54 3.41 -2.29
N THR A 97 10.38 2.94 -3.20
CA THR A 97 10.08 1.78 -4.07
C THR A 97 9.90 0.51 -3.26
N GLY A 98 10.80 0.25 -2.32
CA GLY A 98 10.74 -0.92 -1.43
C GLY A 98 9.56 -0.88 -0.48
N GLY A 99 9.23 0.31 0.05
CA GLY A 99 8.06 0.51 0.90
C GLY A 99 6.75 0.22 0.18
N VAL A 100 6.56 0.77 -1.02
CA VAL A 100 5.37 0.51 -1.86
C VAL A 100 5.25 -0.97 -2.21
N LYS A 101 6.36 -1.63 -2.57
CA LYS A 101 6.35 -3.07 -2.85
C LYS A 101 5.95 -3.88 -1.62
N GLY A 102 6.52 -3.57 -0.44
CA GLY A 102 6.20 -4.25 0.82
C GLY A 102 4.72 -4.09 1.22
N ILE A 103 4.14 -2.91 1.02
CA ILE A 103 2.70 -2.66 1.27
C ILE A 103 1.85 -3.53 0.33
N ARG A 104 2.13 -3.54 -0.97
CA ARG A 104 1.39 -4.36 -1.95
C ARG A 104 1.46 -5.85 -1.65
N GLU A 105 2.62 -6.34 -1.23
CA GLU A 105 2.78 -7.73 -0.81
C GLU A 105 1.95 -8.03 0.46
N GLY A 106 1.88 -7.10 1.40
CA GLY A 106 1.04 -7.19 2.59
C GLY A 106 -0.44 -7.25 2.25
N GLU A 107 -0.93 -6.32 1.45
CA GLU A 107 -2.32 -6.26 0.98
C GLU A 107 -2.71 -7.53 0.21
N SER A 108 -1.87 -7.99 -0.70
CA SER A 108 -2.10 -9.24 -1.44
C SER A 108 -2.22 -10.46 -0.52
N GLN A 109 -1.43 -10.53 0.55
CA GLN A 109 -1.53 -11.60 1.53
C GLN A 109 -2.79 -11.49 2.39
N GLU A 110 -3.17 -10.29 2.82
CA GLU A 110 -4.40 -10.03 3.54
C GLU A 110 -5.61 -10.55 2.75
N ILE A 111 -5.72 -10.16 1.48
CA ILE A 111 -6.77 -10.61 0.58
C ILE A 111 -6.74 -12.12 0.38
N SER A 112 -5.56 -12.72 0.25
CA SER A 112 -5.42 -14.17 0.13
C SER A 112 -5.94 -14.90 1.36
N VAL A 113 -5.74 -14.37 2.56
CA VAL A 113 -6.28 -14.94 3.81
C VAL A 113 -7.80 -14.89 3.79
N VAL A 114 -8.39 -13.74 3.42
CA VAL A 114 -9.85 -13.58 3.34
C VAL A 114 -10.45 -14.53 2.32
N LYS A 115 -9.87 -14.64 1.12
CA LYS A 115 -10.32 -15.56 0.08
C LYS A 115 -10.28 -17.02 0.54
N ARG A 116 -9.19 -17.45 1.16
CA ARG A 116 -9.05 -18.82 1.70
C ARG A 116 -10.07 -19.11 2.79
N CYS A 117 -10.34 -18.15 3.66
CA CYS A 117 -11.35 -18.27 4.70
C CYS A 117 -12.74 -18.47 4.09
N LEU A 118 -13.14 -17.66 3.09
CA LEU A 118 -14.41 -17.78 2.40
C LEU A 118 -14.54 -19.09 1.63
N LEU A 119 -13.48 -19.53 0.94
CA LEU A 119 -13.43 -20.84 0.29
C LEU A 119 -13.63 -21.98 1.30
N GLY A 120 -13.00 -21.89 2.48
CA GLY A 120 -13.17 -22.87 3.57
C GLY A 120 -14.60 -22.92 4.13
N ARG A 121 -15.39 -21.85 3.97
CA ARG A 121 -16.82 -21.79 4.34
C ARG A 121 -17.76 -22.22 3.22
N GLY A 122 -17.22 -22.63 2.07
CA GLY A 122 -17.99 -23.14 0.94
C GLY A 122 -18.43 -22.09 -0.09
N TYR A 123 -17.94 -20.84 0.02
CA TYR A 123 -18.19 -19.83 -1.01
C TYR A 123 -17.30 -20.06 -2.23
N GLN A 124 -17.86 -19.86 -3.42
CA GLN A 124 -17.07 -19.88 -4.66
C GLN A 124 -16.51 -18.46 -4.91
N VAL A 125 -15.23 -18.28 -4.70
CA VAL A 125 -14.52 -17.03 -5.01
C VAL A 125 -14.05 -17.07 -6.45
N LEU A 126 -14.36 -16.00 -7.23
CA LEU A 126 -14.18 -15.95 -8.68
C LEU A 126 -12.91 -15.20 -9.11
N ASN A 127 -12.25 -14.41 -8.22
CA ASN A 127 -11.07 -13.59 -8.54
C ASN A 127 -9.84 -13.90 -7.69
#